data_854f5e81fdc312c472a8f699057f7bb2
#
_entry.id   854f5e81fdc312c472a8f699057f7bb2
#
_cell.length_a   1.000
_cell.length_b   1.000
_cell.length_c   1.000
_cell.angle_alpha   90.00
_cell.angle_beta   90.00
_cell.angle_gamma   90.00
#
_symmetry.space_group_name_H-M   'P 1'
#
loop_
_entity.id
_entity.type
_entity.pdbx_description
1 polymer ?
#
loop_
_entity_poly.entity_id
_entity_poly.type
_entity_poly.pdbx_seq_one_letter_code
_entity_poly.pdbx_strand_id
1 'polypeptide(L)'
;MNRNKANLMCLLCAALWGMGFIATADALKTFEPFAVMAIRFGGAAVLAWIPVFFQKEKLSTSLLGKGIVSGALLYLAFAFQTLGLDLTDTGMNAFLTSVNVILVPYIAWICLKQKPNGRVLCASLVCLAGIGCLSLSHGSFSFRFGDFLSLICAGLFACHIVSLNGVRNENPWLMNAVQLTAAAILSLPCAVIEGEWPAHIGQDAVWSCLYSIVFSTFICYMLQTTAQKYTSPSTASLLLATESLWANVFGWAILKEQKSWIMIVGGLLIFTAILI
;
A
#
# COMPACT_ATOMS: atom_id res chain seq x y z
N MET A 1 -16.67 -2.16 16.44
CA MET A 1 -16.75 -1.23 15.30
C MET A 1 -17.67 -1.84 14.25
N ASN A 2 -18.46 -1.06 13.50
CA ASN A 2 -19.31 -1.60 12.43
C ASN A 2 -18.57 -1.56 11.07
N ARG A 3 -19.11 -2.30 10.07
CA ARG A 3 -18.53 -2.42 8.74
C ARG A 3 -18.36 -1.07 8.02
N ASN A 4 -19.30 -0.14 8.20
CA ASN A 4 -19.22 1.18 7.54
C ASN A 4 -18.03 2.01 8.06
N LYS A 5 -17.75 1.96 9.36
CA LYS A 5 -16.56 2.62 9.93
C LYS A 5 -15.27 1.97 9.41
N ALA A 6 -15.24 0.65 9.27
CA ALA A 6 -14.10 -0.06 8.69
C ALA A 6 -13.87 0.33 7.22
N ASN A 7 -14.93 0.40 6.43
CA ASN A 7 -14.84 0.83 5.03
C ASN A 7 -14.36 2.29 4.92
N LEU A 8 -14.82 3.18 5.80
CA LEU A 8 -14.33 4.57 5.85
C LEU A 8 -12.84 4.64 6.21
N MET A 9 -12.36 3.78 7.11
CA MET A 9 -10.92 3.69 7.43
C MET A 9 -10.10 3.24 6.22
N CYS A 10 -10.60 2.30 5.42
CA CYS A 10 -9.94 1.90 4.17
C CYS A 10 -9.89 3.06 3.15
N LEU A 11 -10.98 3.81 2.98
CA LEU A 11 -11.00 4.98 2.10
C LEU A 11 -10.06 6.10 2.57
N LEU A 12 -9.99 6.35 3.88
CA LEU A 12 -9.03 7.30 4.45
C LEU A 12 -7.59 6.83 4.22
N CYS A 13 -7.32 5.55 4.43
CA CYS A 13 -6.02 4.94 4.14
C CYS A 13 -5.64 5.14 2.66
N ALA A 14 -6.57 4.87 1.74
CA ALA A 14 -6.35 5.07 0.31
C ALA A 14 -6.04 6.53 -0.04
N ALA A 15 -6.74 7.50 0.58
CA ALA A 15 -6.45 8.92 0.38
C ALA A 15 -5.04 9.31 0.86
N LEU A 16 -4.64 8.82 2.05
CA LEU A 16 -3.30 9.06 2.57
C LEU A 16 -2.22 8.38 1.72
N TRP A 17 -2.49 7.18 1.18
CA TRP A 17 -1.56 6.53 0.25
C TRP A 17 -1.47 7.24 -1.09
N GLY A 18 -2.57 7.79 -1.61
CA GLY A 18 -2.55 8.60 -2.83
C GLY A 18 -1.55 9.77 -2.73
N MET A 19 -1.54 10.49 -1.61
CA MET A 19 -0.51 11.51 -1.34
C MET A 19 0.87 10.88 -1.08
N GLY A 20 0.91 9.68 -0.53
CA GLY A 20 2.13 8.92 -0.24
C GLY A 20 2.95 8.58 -1.49
N PHE A 21 2.31 8.41 -2.65
CA PHE A 21 3.03 8.23 -3.93
C PHE A 21 3.87 9.46 -4.27
N ILE A 22 3.31 10.66 -4.11
CA ILE A 22 4.03 11.93 -4.37
C ILE A 22 5.20 12.05 -3.39
N ALA A 23 4.97 11.82 -2.10
CA ALA A 23 6.01 11.89 -1.09
C ALA A 23 7.13 10.85 -1.34
N THR A 24 6.77 9.61 -1.73
CA THR A 24 7.78 8.59 -2.02
C THR A 24 8.60 8.94 -3.27
N ALA A 25 7.95 9.40 -4.34
CA ALA A 25 8.63 9.84 -5.55
C ALA A 25 9.56 11.04 -5.29
N ASP A 26 9.20 11.93 -4.37
CA ASP A 26 10.06 13.04 -3.99
C ASP A 26 11.25 12.58 -3.12
N ALA A 27 11.04 11.68 -2.17
CA ALA A 27 12.11 11.09 -1.36
C ALA A 27 13.15 10.35 -2.22
N LEU A 28 12.72 9.66 -3.27
CA LEU A 28 13.58 8.95 -4.23
C LEU A 28 14.50 9.87 -5.06
N LYS A 29 14.24 11.18 -5.08
CA LYS A 29 15.20 12.14 -5.70
C LYS A 29 16.46 12.36 -4.84
N THR A 30 16.41 11.98 -3.58
CA THR A 30 17.48 12.23 -2.60
C THR A 30 18.06 10.94 -2.06
N PHE A 31 17.24 9.92 -1.86
CA PHE A 31 17.63 8.65 -1.26
C PHE A 31 17.43 7.51 -2.22
N GLU A 32 18.30 6.51 -2.14
CA GLU A 32 18.14 5.26 -2.84
C GLU A 32 16.92 4.46 -2.36
N PRO A 33 16.36 3.56 -3.19
CA PRO A 33 15.12 2.84 -2.90
C PRO A 33 15.08 2.15 -1.54
N PHE A 34 16.12 1.40 -1.18
CA PHE A 34 16.14 0.69 0.10
C PHE A 34 16.40 1.61 1.29
N ALA A 35 17.09 2.75 1.09
CA ALA A 35 17.23 3.78 2.11
C ALA A 35 15.86 4.40 2.44
N VAL A 36 15.04 4.73 1.43
CA VAL A 36 13.65 5.20 1.63
C VAL A 36 12.84 4.17 2.42
N MET A 37 12.96 2.88 2.09
CA MET A 37 12.25 1.80 2.80
C MET A 37 12.70 1.67 4.26
N ALA A 38 14.02 1.71 4.52
CA ALA A 38 14.55 1.62 5.88
C ALA A 38 14.10 2.81 6.74
N ILE A 39 14.12 4.03 6.21
CA ILE A 39 13.66 5.25 6.87
C ILE A 39 12.16 5.14 7.21
N ARG A 40 11.33 4.80 6.23
CA ARG A 40 9.87 4.76 6.42
C ARG A 40 9.44 3.65 7.39
N PHE A 41 9.94 2.43 7.22
CA PHE A 41 9.57 1.32 8.10
C PHE A 41 10.20 1.44 9.48
N GLY A 42 11.46 1.87 9.58
CA GLY A 42 12.13 2.10 10.85
C GLY A 42 11.44 3.15 11.69
N GLY A 43 11.18 4.32 11.11
CA GLY A 43 10.46 5.40 11.80
C GLY A 43 9.03 5.00 12.18
N ALA A 44 8.31 4.33 11.28
CA ALA A 44 6.95 3.87 11.54
C ALA A 44 6.90 2.76 12.61
N ALA A 45 7.88 1.85 12.66
CA ALA A 45 7.99 0.85 13.71
C ALA A 45 8.17 1.49 15.09
N VAL A 46 9.06 2.48 15.22
CA VAL A 46 9.24 3.22 16.47
C VAL A 46 7.92 3.85 16.92
N LEU A 47 7.21 4.54 16.01
CA LEU A 47 5.90 5.14 16.33
C LEU A 47 4.85 4.09 16.71
N ALA A 48 4.87 2.91 16.09
CA ALA A 48 3.90 1.85 16.37
C ALA A 48 4.07 1.23 17.76
N TRP A 49 5.29 1.19 18.31
CA TRP A 49 5.54 0.68 19.66
C TRP A 49 5.13 1.67 20.74
N ILE A 50 5.04 2.98 20.48
CA ILE A 50 4.65 3.98 21.49
C ILE A 50 3.31 3.63 22.16
N PRO A 51 2.18 3.46 21.43
CA PRO A 51 0.91 3.10 22.05
C PRO A 51 0.92 1.70 22.66
N VAL A 52 1.70 0.76 22.13
CA VAL A 52 1.82 -0.59 22.68
C VAL A 52 2.46 -0.56 24.06
N PHE A 53 3.46 0.29 24.28
CA PHE A 53 4.14 0.42 25.57
C PHE A 53 3.17 0.76 26.72
N PHE A 54 2.10 1.50 26.42
CA PHE A 54 1.08 1.84 27.41
C PHE A 54 -0.02 0.79 27.56
N GLN A 55 -0.04 -0.23 26.70
CA GLN A 55 -0.98 -1.34 26.76
C GLN A 55 -0.37 -2.48 27.58
N LYS A 56 -1.19 -3.08 28.45
CA LYS A 56 -0.74 -4.23 29.29
C LYS A 56 -0.87 -5.59 28.59
N GLU A 57 -1.20 -5.59 27.30
CA GLU A 57 -1.36 -6.83 26.54
C GLU A 57 -0.02 -7.50 26.26
N LYS A 58 0.01 -8.83 26.40
CA LYS A 58 1.22 -9.63 26.17
C LYS A 58 1.31 -10.03 24.71
N LEU A 59 2.50 -9.92 24.15
CA LEU A 59 2.82 -10.44 22.84
C LEU A 59 2.76 -11.98 22.85
N SER A 60 1.80 -12.56 22.13
CA SER A 60 1.71 -14.01 21.98
C SER A 60 2.65 -14.51 20.88
N THR A 61 3.16 -15.73 20.99
CA THR A 61 3.98 -16.37 19.94
C THR A 61 3.23 -16.48 18.62
N SER A 62 1.91 -16.72 18.68
CA SER A 62 1.04 -16.77 17.49
C SER A 62 0.99 -15.42 16.77
N LEU A 63 0.77 -14.31 17.50
CA LEU A 63 0.75 -12.97 16.94
C LEU A 63 2.13 -12.59 16.38
N LEU A 64 3.20 -12.92 17.09
CA LEU A 64 4.56 -12.66 16.63
C LEU A 64 4.83 -13.35 15.29
N GLY A 65 4.54 -14.65 15.16
CA GLY A 65 4.73 -15.38 13.90
C GLY A 65 3.92 -14.81 12.75
N LYS A 66 2.63 -14.52 12.98
CA LYS A 66 1.74 -13.93 11.98
C LYS A 66 2.19 -12.52 11.58
N GLY A 67 2.61 -11.71 12.56
CA GLY A 67 3.09 -10.35 12.32
C GLY A 67 4.40 -10.33 11.53
N ILE A 68 5.32 -11.27 11.80
CA ILE A 68 6.56 -11.42 11.01
C ILE A 68 6.23 -11.81 9.57
N VAL A 69 5.32 -12.76 9.34
CA VAL A 69 4.90 -13.15 7.98
C VAL A 69 4.27 -11.97 7.24
N SER A 70 3.34 -11.25 7.88
CA SER A 70 2.72 -10.08 7.27
C SER A 70 3.75 -8.97 6.98
N GLY A 71 4.69 -8.73 7.90
CA GLY A 71 5.76 -7.74 7.71
C GLY A 71 6.75 -8.12 6.62
N ALA A 72 7.08 -9.41 6.48
CA ALA A 72 7.91 -9.90 5.38
C ALA A 72 7.21 -9.75 4.02
N LEU A 73 5.92 -10.10 3.93
CA LEU A 73 5.13 -9.88 2.72
C LEU A 73 5.06 -8.38 2.37
N LEU A 74 4.89 -7.54 3.37
CA LEU A 74 4.85 -6.10 3.21
C LEU A 74 6.20 -5.56 2.70
N TYR A 75 7.31 -5.95 3.32
CA TYR A 75 8.65 -5.58 2.88
C TYR A 75 8.90 -5.99 1.43
N LEU A 76 8.64 -7.25 1.10
CA LEU A 76 8.86 -7.75 -0.27
C LEU A 76 7.98 -7.02 -1.28
N ALA A 77 6.71 -6.77 -0.95
CA ALA A 77 5.82 -6.00 -1.83
C ALA A 77 6.39 -4.60 -2.12
N PHE A 78 6.84 -3.88 -1.10
CA PHE A 78 7.44 -2.55 -1.27
C PHE A 78 8.80 -2.61 -1.98
N ALA A 79 9.63 -3.62 -1.73
CA ALA A 79 10.88 -3.79 -2.44
C ALA A 79 10.65 -3.91 -3.95
N PHE A 80 9.76 -4.82 -4.36
CA PHE A 80 9.41 -4.97 -5.78
C PHE A 80 8.68 -3.74 -6.34
N GLN A 81 7.85 -3.04 -5.55
CA GLN A 81 7.21 -1.81 -5.98
C GLN A 81 8.23 -0.69 -6.24
N THR A 82 9.15 -0.48 -5.30
CA THR A 82 10.11 0.63 -5.37
C THR A 82 11.13 0.38 -6.47
N LEU A 83 11.67 -0.85 -6.60
CA LEU A 83 12.52 -1.23 -7.71
C LEU A 83 11.79 -1.17 -9.06
N GLY A 84 10.51 -1.57 -9.08
CA GLY A 84 9.67 -1.43 -10.27
C GLY A 84 9.46 0.02 -10.66
N LEU A 85 9.23 0.90 -9.67
CA LEU A 85 9.03 2.34 -9.90
C LEU A 85 10.27 3.02 -10.48
N ASP A 86 11.45 2.59 -10.07
CA ASP A 86 12.73 3.10 -10.61
C ASP A 86 12.93 2.72 -12.10
N LEU A 87 12.36 1.60 -12.55
CA LEU A 87 12.56 1.00 -13.86
C LEU A 87 11.37 1.17 -14.84
N THR A 88 10.27 1.79 -14.40
CA THR A 88 9.09 2.04 -15.25
C THR A 88 8.43 3.37 -14.90
N ASP A 89 7.42 3.77 -15.71
CA ASP A 89 6.68 4.99 -15.45
C ASP A 89 5.79 4.85 -14.19
N THR A 90 5.70 5.91 -13.39
CA THR A 90 4.91 5.94 -12.14
C THR A 90 3.46 5.50 -12.35
N GLY A 91 2.82 5.94 -13.44
CA GLY A 91 1.46 5.54 -13.77
C GLY A 91 1.33 4.06 -14.09
N MET A 92 2.31 3.48 -14.80
CA MET A 92 2.34 2.05 -15.11
C MET A 92 2.59 1.22 -13.84
N ASN A 93 3.54 1.62 -12.99
CA ASN A 93 3.79 0.98 -11.70
C ASN A 93 2.52 0.97 -10.83
N ALA A 94 1.84 2.11 -10.69
CA ALA A 94 0.61 2.20 -9.91
C ALA A 94 -0.52 1.33 -10.49
N PHE A 95 -0.67 1.29 -11.83
CA PHE A 95 -1.66 0.43 -12.50
C PHE A 95 -1.38 -1.04 -12.23
N LEU A 96 -0.16 -1.49 -12.48
CA LEU A 96 0.21 -2.90 -12.34
C LEU A 96 0.18 -3.37 -10.88
N THR A 97 0.59 -2.53 -9.93
CA THR A 97 0.43 -2.81 -8.49
C THR A 97 -1.04 -2.99 -8.12
N SER A 98 -1.93 -2.18 -8.70
CA SER A 98 -3.38 -2.24 -8.43
C SER A 98 -4.07 -3.50 -8.96
N VAL A 99 -3.38 -4.34 -9.76
CA VAL A 99 -3.86 -5.68 -10.15
C VAL A 99 -4.14 -6.54 -8.91
N ASN A 100 -3.55 -6.20 -7.75
CA ASN A 100 -3.85 -6.86 -6.47
C ASN A 100 -5.36 -6.92 -6.18
N VAL A 101 -6.17 -5.96 -6.66
CA VAL A 101 -7.63 -5.93 -6.45
C VAL A 101 -8.34 -7.14 -7.05
N ILE A 102 -7.81 -7.67 -8.15
CA ILE A 102 -8.30 -8.91 -8.75
C ILE A 102 -7.72 -10.13 -8.04
N LEU A 103 -6.45 -10.09 -7.64
CA LEU A 103 -5.75 -11.24 -7.04
C LEU A 103 -6.27 -11.56 -5.63
N VAL A 104 -6.60 -10.53 -4.83
CA VAL A 104 -7.07 -10.71 -3.43
C VAL A 104 -8.27 -11.66 -3.31
N PRO A 105 -9.36 -11.54 -4.09
CA PRO A 105 -10.48 -12.47 -3.98
C PRO A 105 -10.10 -13.93 -4.22
N TYR A 106 -9.21 -14.21 -5.17
CA TYR A 106 -8.74 -15.56 -5.48
C TYR A 106 -7.81 -16.11 -4.39
N ILE A 107 -6.86 -15.30 -3.90
CA ILE A 107 -5.97 -15.71 -2.81
C ILE A 107 -6.77 -15.92 -1.52
N ALA A 108 -7.75 -15.06 -1.22
CA ALA A 108 -8.67 -15.26 -0.10
C ALA A 108 -9.48 -16.55 -0.24
N TRP A 109 -9.90 -16.90 -1.45
CA TRP A 109 -10.58 -18.18 -1.68
C TRP A 109 -9.67 -19.37 -1.40
N ILE A 110 -8.45 -19.35 -1.90
CA ILE A 110 -7.49 -20.46 -1.71
C ILE A 110 -7.09 -20.58 -0.22
N CYS A 111 -6.69 -19.47 0.42
CA CYS A 111 -6.11 -19.48 1.76
C CYS A 111 -7.17 -19.49 2.89
N LEU A 112 -8.26 -18.76 2.72
CA LEU A 112 -9.29 -18.58 3.76
C LEU A 112 -10.60 -19.32 3.45
N LYS A 113 -10.67 -20.01 2.30
CA LYS A 113 -11.89 -20.69 1.80
C LYS A 113 -13.10 -19.73 1.59
N GLN A 114 -12.83 -18.44 1.41
CA GLN A 114 -13.84 -17.41 1.17
C GLN A 114 -14.07 -17.26 -0.34
N LYS A 115 -15.01 -18.04 -0.89
CA LYS A 115 -15.32 -17.99 -2.33
C LYS A 115 -15.84 -16.61 -2.73
N PRO A 116 -15.22 -15.93 -3.72
CA PRO A 116 -15.71 -14.65 -4.20
C PRO A 116 -17.09 -14.80 -4.86
N ASN A 117 -17.96 -13.82 -4.66
CA ASN A 117 -19.20 -13.75 -5.43
C ASN A 117 -18.98 -12.97 -6.73
N GLY A 118 -19.91 -13.14 -7.69
CA GLY A 118 -19.81 -12.49 -9.00
C GLY A 118 -19.76 -10.97 -8.93
N ARG A 119 -20.42 -10.35 -7.93
CA ARG A 119 -20.39 -8.89 -7.74
C ARG A 119 -18.98 -8.39 -7.40
N VAL A 120 -18.29 -9.07 -6.48
CA VAL A 120 -16.91 -8.73 -6.10
C VAL A 120 -15.97 -8.82 -7.30
N LEU A 121 -16.11 -9.87 -8.14
CA LEU A 121 -15.28 -10.02 -9.33
C LEU A 121 -15.58 -8.92 -10.36
N CYS A 122 -16.86 -8.63 -10.60
CA CYS A 122 -17.27 -7.53 -11.49
C CYS A 122 -16.73 -6.19 -10.98
N ALA A 123 -16.90 -5.87 -9.69
CA ALA A 123 -16.39 -4.66 -9.08
C ALA A 123 -14.86 -4.54 -9.23
N SER A 124 -14.12 -5.64 -9.02
CA SER A 124 -12.66 -5.65 -9.18
C SER A 124 -12.22 -5.37 -10.63
N LEU A 125 -12.92 -5.93 -11.62
CA LEU A 125 -12.65 -5.68 -13.04
C LEU A 125 -12.95 -4.24 -13.44
N VAL A 126 -14.10 -3.70 -13.01
CA VAL A 126 -14.49 -2.31 -13.26
C VAL A 126 -13.49 -1.34 -12.60
N CYS A 127 -13.07 -1.65 -11.36
CA CYS A 127 -12.05 -0.87 -10.65
C CYS A 127 -10.72 -0.86 -11.41
N LEU A 128 -10.23 -2.04 -11.84
CA LEU A 128 -8.98 -2.13 -12.59
C LEU A 128 -9.05 -1.40 -13.93
N ALA A 129 -10.18 -1.48 -14.64
CA ALA A 129 -10.38 -0.71 -15.87
C ALA A 129 -10.31 0.80 -15.60
N GLY A 130 -10.92 1.27 -14.50
CA GLY A 130 -10.84 2.66 -14.07
C GLY A 130 -9.42 3.11 -13.74
N ILE A 131 -8.65 2.30 -13.01
CA ILE A 131 -7.24 2.56 -12.71
C ILE A 131 -6.41 2.58 -13.99
N GLY A 132 -6.69 1.67 -14.93
CA GLY A 132 -6.07 1.68 -16.26
C GLY A 132 -6.27 2.98 -17.00
N CYS A 133 -7.48 3.52 -17.00
CA CYS A 133 -7.77 4.85 -17.60
C CYS A 133 -6.97 5.98 -16.93
N LEU A 134 -6.79 5.94 -15.59
CA LEU A 134 -6.00 6.93 -14.86
C LEU A 134 -4.51 6.85 -15.19
N SER A 135 -3.97 5.64 -15.24
CA SER A 135 -2.53 5.40 -15.29
C SER A 135 -1.97 5.37 -16.71
N LEU A 136 -2.76 4.95 -17.71
CA LEU A 136 -2.31 4.75 -19.08
C LEU A 136 -2.64 5.94 -20.01
N SER A 137 -3.14 7.05 -19.46
CA SER A 137 -3.58 8.22 -20.23
C SER A 137 -2.44 8.98 -20.93
N HIS A 138 -1.17 8.71 -20.61
CA HIS A 138 -0.03 9.53 -21.00
C HIS A 138 1.08 8.83 -21.79
N GLY A 139 0.94 7.57 -22.21
CA GLY A 139 2.07 6.88 -22.82
C GLY A 139 1.77 5.78 -23.85
N SER A 140 2.77 5.48 -24.67
CA SER A 140 2.81 4.28 -25.51
C SER A 140 3.13 3.06 -24.60
N PHE A 141 2.32 2.02 -24.72
CA PHE A 141 2.53 0.79 -23.97
C PHE A 141 3.76 0.05 -24.50
N SER A 142 4.83 0.01 -23.71
CA SER A 142 5.94 -0.92 -23.91
C SER A 142 6.24 -1.62 -22.60
N PHE A 143 6.16 -2.94 -22.56
CA PHE A 143 6.38 -3.72 -21.35
C PHE A 143 7.87 -3.74 -21.00
N ARG A 144 8.20 -3.23 -19.81
CA ARG A 144 9.57 -3.11 -19.29
C ARG A 144 9.80 -4.09 -18.14
N PHE A 145 11.05 -4.29 -17.73
CA PHE A 145 11.36 -5.14 -16.58
C PHE A 145 10.75 -4.60 -15.27
N GLY A 146 10.65 -3.28 -15.09
CA GLY A 146 9.95 -2.66 -13.97
C GLY A 146 8.47 -3.02 -13.89
N ASP A 147 7.81 -3.25 -15.03
CA ASP A 147 6.41 -3.68 -15.09
C ASP A 147 6.24 -5.11 -14.55
N PHE A 148 7.19 -5.98 -14.85
CA PHE A 148 7.21 -7.34 -14.29
C PHE A 148 7.39 -7.32 -12.76
N LEU A 149 8.28 -6.47 -12.24
CA LEU A 149 8.46 -6.28 -10.79
C LEU A 149 7.18 -5.75 -10.14
N SER A 150 6.48 -4.83 -10.80
CA SER A 150 5.19 -4.28 -10.33
C SER A 150 4.09 -5.35 -10.26
N LEU A 151 4.07 -6.33 -11.16
CA LEU A 151 3.14 -7.46 -11.08
C LEU A 151 3.48 -8.41 -9.93
N ILE A 152 4.76 -8.67 -9.66
CA ILE A 152 5.17 -9.45 -8.48
C ILE A 152 4.73 -8.70 -7.21
N CYS A 153 4.94 -7.40 -7.15
CA CYS A 153 4.47 -6.53 -6.07
C CYS A 153 2.95 -6.69 -5.84
N ALA A 154 2.14 -6.67 -6.91
CA ALA A 154 0.70 -6.85 -6.81
C ALA A 154 0.32 -8.18 -6.13
N GLY A 155 0.99 -9.28 -6.49
CA GLY A 155 0.80 -10.59 -5.86
C GLY A 155 1.16 -10.57 -4.37
N LEU A 156 2.27 -9.95 -4.01
CA LEU A 156 2.74 -9.84 -2.63
C LEU A 156 1.82 -8.96 -1.77
N PHE A 157 1.34 -7.82 -2.28
CA PHE A 157 0.33 -7.03 -1.60
C PHE A 157 -0.98 -7.78 -1.42
N ALA A 158 -1.41 -8.55 -2.43
CA ALA A 158 -2.60 -9.38 -2.29
C ALA A 158 -2.43 -10.44 -1.18
N CYS A 159 -1.27 -11.09 -1.10
CA CYS A 159 -0.95 -12.00 0.00
C CYS A 159 -0.92 -11.28 1.36
N HIS A 160 -0.33 -10.07 1.43
CA HIS A 160 -0.32 -9.26 2.65
C HIS A 160 -1.75 -8.91 3.11
N ILE A 161 -2.61 -8.40 2.21
CA ILE A 161 -4.01 -8.07 2.53
C ILE A 161 -4.76 -9.31 3.06
N VAL A 162 -4.55 -10.46 2.44
CA VAL A 162 -5.19 -11.73 2.89
C VAL A 162 -4.63 -12.19 4.24
N SER A 163 -3.32 -12.02 4.49
CA SER A 163 -2.69 -12.39 5.77
C SER A 163 -3.27 -11.64 6.95
N LEU A 164 -3.61 -10.35 6.78
CA LEU A 164 -4.23 -9.54 7.82
C LEU A 164 -5.63 -10.03 8.22
N ASN A 165 -6.36 -10.71 7.34
CA ASN A 165 -7.62 -11.33 7.72
C ASN A 165 -7.44 -12.53 8.67
N GLY A 166 -6.31 -13.22 8.59
CA GLY A 166 -5.95 -14.33 9.48
C GLY A 166 -5.67 -13.88 10.93
N VAL A 167 -5.52 -12.58 11.18
CA VAL A 167 -5.22 -11.99 12.51
C VAL A 167 -6.37 -11.15 13.08
N ARG A 168 -7.59 -11.34 12.61
CA ARG A 168 -8.77 -10.55 13.01
C ARG A 168 -9.04 -10.53 14.53
N ASN A 169 -8.65 -11.57 15.25
CA ASN A 169 -8.86 -11.69 16.70
C ASN A 169 -7.71 -11.09 17.52
N GLU A 170 -6.61 -10.72 16.88
CA GLU A 170 -5.44 -10.17 17.55
C GLU A 170 -5.59 -8.66 17.83
N ASN A 171 -4.78 -8.13 18.75
CA ASN A 171 -4.71 -6.68 18.98
C ASN A 171 -4.11 -5.98 17.75
N PRO A 172 -4.81 -5.03 17.11
CA PRO A 172 -4.32 -4.38 15.90
C PRO A 172 -3.09 -3.50 16.15
N TRP A 173 -2.90 -2.95 17.35
CA TRP A 173 -1.72 -2.16 17.71
C TRP A 173 -0.47 -3.03 17.76
N LEU A 174 -0.55 -4.17 18.47
CA LEU A 174 0.54 -5.15 18.52
C LEU A 174 0.85 -5.72 17.15
N MET A 175 -0.20 -6.08 16.38
CA MET A 175 -0.03 -6.61 15.03
C MET A 175 0.67 -5.59 14.13
N ASN A 176 0.27 -4.31 14.18
CA ASN A 176 0.89 -3.25 13.40
C ASN A 176 2.35 -3.02 13.82
N ALA A 177 2.65 -2.99 15.11
CA ALA A 177 4.01 -2.84 15.61
C ALA A 177 4.92 -3.98 15.13
N VAL A 178 4.48 -5.24 15.24
CA VAL A 178 5.27 -6.39 14.82
C VAL A 178 5.50 -6.42 13.30
N GLN A 179 4.46 -6.19 12.49
CA GLN A 179 4.64 -6.21 11.03
C GLN A 179 5.57 -5.09 10.53
N LEU A 180 5.46 -3.87 11.10
CA LEU A 180 6.32 -2.76 10.72
C LEU A 180 7.77 -2.98 11.18
N THR A 181 7.96 -3.57 12.37
CA THR A 181 9.29 -3.96 12.87
C THR A 181 9.93 -5.02 11.97
N ALA A 182 9.18 -6.04 11.57
CA ALA A 182 9.68 -7.06 10.66
C ALA A 182 10.08 -6.46 9.30
N ALA A 183 9.26 -5.57 8.75
CA ALA A 183 9.59 -4.85 7.51
C ALA A 183 10.84 -3.96 7.68
N ALA A 184 10.98 -3.26 8.81
CA ALA A 184 12.15 -2.44 9.10
C ALA A 184 13.44 -3.28 9.20
N ILE A 185 13.40 -4.40 9.93
CA ILE A 185 14.55 -5.30 10.08
C ILE A 185 15.00 -5.86 8.72
N LEU A 186 14.06 -6.17 7.84
CA LEU A 186 14.38 -6.69 6.51
C LEU A 186 14.90 -5.61 5.55
N SER A 187 14.45 -4.34 5.69
CA SER A 187 14.90 -3.24 4.84
C SER A 187 16.30 -2.72 5.19
N LEU A 188 16.69 -2.76 6.47
CA LEU A 188 17.96 -2.23 6.96
C LEU A 188 19.20 -2.84 6.27
N PRO A 189 19.36 -4.17 6.17
CA PRO A 189 20.51 -4.76 5.51
C PRO A 189 20.64 -4.33 4.03
N CYS A 190 19.50 -4.24 3.32
CA CYS A 190 19.50 -3.82 1.93
C CYS A 190 19.92 -2.36 1.77
N ALA A 191 19.44 -1.46 2.64
CA ALA A 191 19.88 -0.06 2.66
C ALA A 191 21.37 0.10 3.00
N VAL A 192 21.92 -0.75 3.88
CA VAL A 192 23.36 -0.75 4.20
C VAL A 192 24.19 -1.26 3.02
N ILE A 193 23.72 -2.27 2.29
CA ILE A 193 24.40 -2.82 1.12
C ILE A 193 24.36 -1.83 -0.05
N GLU A 194 23.23 -1.15 -0.24
CA GLU A 194 23.09 -0.09 -1.26
C GLU A 194 24.10 1.05 -1.03
N GLY A 195 24.36 1.41 0.22
CA GLY A 195 25.56 2.11 0.68
C GLY A 195 25.64 3.60 0.40
N GLU A 196 24.80 4.14 -0.46
CA GLU A 196 24.82 5.56 -0.83
C GLU A 196 23.89 6.40 0.03
N TRP A 197 24.48 7.11 1.02
CA TRP A 197 23.75 8.07 1.82
C TRP A 197 24.08 9.49 1.34
N PRO A 198 23.09 10.36 1.12
CA PRO A 198 23.33 11.71 0.62
C PRO A 198 24.13 12.53 1.62
N ALA A 199 25.14 13.26 1.12
CA ALA A 199 25.94 14.18 1.95
C ALA A 199 25.13 15.38 2.43
N HIS A 200 24.04 15.72 1.75
CA HIS A 200 23.13 16.81 2.10
C HIS A 200 21.69 16.39 1.90
N ILE A 201 20.88 16.61 2.94
CA ILE A 201 19.43 16.28 2.91
C ILE A 201 18.67 17.61 2.91
N GLY A 202 18.00 17.87 1.79
CA GLY A 202 17.14 19.06 1.65
C GLY A 202 15.87 18.97 2.51
N GLN A 203 15.29 20.12 2.79
CA GLN A 203 14.08 20.22 3.62
C GLN A 203 12.89 19.44 3.01
N ASP A 204 12.76 19.43 1.68
CA ASP A 204 11.68 18.71 0.98
C ASP A 204 11.80 17.20 1.20
N ALA A 205 13.01 16.63 1.11
CA ALA A 205 13.26 15.24 1.39
C ALA A 205 12.91 14.86 2.84
N VAL A 206 13.19 15.74 3.81
CA VAL A 206 12.80 15.55 5.22
C VAL A 206 11.28 15.48 5.37
N TRP A 207 10.54 16.41 4.76
CA TRP A 207 9.08 16.42 4.81
C TRP A 207 8.47 15.20 4.12
N SER A 208 9.02 14.79 2.99
CA SER A 208 8.58 13.60 2.26
C SER A 208 8.81 12.31 3.07
N CYS A 209 9.95 12.19 3.74
CA CYS A 209 10.23 11.08 4.66
C CYS A 209 9.29 11.11 5.87
N LEU A 210 9.08 12.26 6.51
CA LEU A 210 8.17 12.39 7.65
C LEU A 210 6.73 12.02 7.27
N TYR A 211 6.25 12.48 6.12
CA TYR A 211 4.94 12.08 5.61
C TYR A 211 4.86 10.57 5.40
N SER A 212 5.87 9.98 4.77
CA SER A 212 5.95 8.55 4.52
C SER A 212 5.95 7.73 5.80
N ILE A 213 6.68 8.17 6.84
CA ILE A 213 6.74 7.52 8.15
C ILE A 213 5.38 7.58 8.85
N VAL A 214 4.85 8.79 9.04
CA VAL A 214 3.71 9.05 9.92
C VAL A 214 2.41 8.65 9.25
N PHE A 215 2.12 9.23 8.09
CA PHE A 215 0.82 9.09 7.43
C PHE A 215 0.76 7.87 6.53
N SER A 216 1.68 7.72 5.58
CA SER A 216 1.63 6.67 4.58
C SER A 216 2.01 5.28 5.12
N THR A 217 2.74 5.20 6.24
CA THR A 217 3.13 3.92 6.83
C THR A 217 2.45 3.67 8.18
N PHE A 218 2.79 4.41 9.23
CA PHE A 218 2.28 4.13 10.57
C PHE A 218 0.75 4.21 10.65
N ILE A 219 0.16 5.35 10.26
CA ILE A 219 -1.30 5.55 10.34
C ILE A 219 -2.03 4.65 9.34
N CYS A 220 -1.58 4.56 8.10
CA CYS A 220 -2.25 3.76 7.09
C CYS A 220 -2.29 2.28 7.44
N TYR A 221 -1.17 1.67 7.86
CA TYR A 221 -1.19 0.26 8.27
C TYR A 221 -1.95 0.03 9.56
N MET A 222 -2.02 1.01 10.46
CA MET A 222 -2.90 0.94 11.63
C MET A 222 -4.38 0.96 11.23
N LEU A 223 -4.76 1.85 10.31
CA LEU A 223 -6.11 1.94 9.77
C LEU A 223 -6.50 0.64 9.05
N GLN A 224 -5.63 0.15 8.16
CA GLN A 224 -5.86 -1.07 7.40
C GLN A 224 -5.98 -2.29 8.31
N THR A 225 -5.03 -2.50 9.22
CA THR A 225 -5.04 -3.64 10.16
C THR A 225 -6.30 -3.62 11.03
N THR A 226 -6.72 -2.44 11.49
CA THR A 226 -7.95 -2.28 12.27
C THR A 226 -9.20 -2.51 11.43
N ALA A 227 -9.26 -1.94 10.23
CA ALA A 227 -10.41 -2.07 9.33
C ALA A 227 -10.63 -3.53 8.91
N GLN A 228 -9.58 -4.25 8.58
CA GLN A 228 -9.66 -5.65 8.14
C GLN A 228 -10.13 -6.64 9.22
N LYS A 229 -10.24 -6.22 10.49
CA LYS A 229 -10.97 -6.99 11.51
C LYS A 229 -12.48 -7.06 11.22
N TYR A 230 -13.04 -6.08 10.52
CA TYR A 230 -14.48 -5.86 10.37
C TYR A 230 -14.96 -5.86 8.92
N THR A 231 -14.04 -5.94 7.95
CA THR A 231 -14.34 -6.05 6.51
C THR A 231 -13.63 -7.24 5.89
N SER A 232 -14.11 -7.70 4.72
CA SER A 232 -13.46 -8.80 4.01
C SER A 232 -12.19 -8.32 3.28
N PRO A 233 -11.21 -9.22 2.99
CA PRO A 233 -10.03 -8.86 2.21
C PRO A 233 -10.39 -8.25 0.85
N SER A 234 -11.38 -8.83 0.16
CA SER A 234 -11.84 -8.34 -1.15
C SER A 234 -12.48 -6.95 -1.08
N THR A 235 -13.29 -6.67 -0.06
CA THR A 235 -13.85 -5.33 0.15
C THR A 235 -12.74 -4.34 0.51
N ALA A 236 -11.79 -4.74 1.36
CA ALA A 236 -10.66 -3.90 1.73
C ALA A 236 -9.80 -3.55 0.51
N SER A 237 -9.43 -4.54 -0.32
CA SER A 237 -8.61 -4.30 -1.53
C SER A 237 -9.30 -3.37 -2.52
N LEU A 238 -10.62 -3.50 -2.71
CA LEU A 238 -11.40 -2.63 -3.59
C LEU A 238 -11.40 -1.17 -3.10
N LEU A 239 -11.60 -0.96 -1.80
CA LEU A 239 -11.62 0.38 -1.20
C LEU A 239 -10.21 1.00 -1.19
N LEU A 240 -9.18 0.21 -0.89
CA LEU A 240 -7.78 0.65 -0.90
C LEU A 240 -7.31 1.00 -2.31
N ALA A 241 -7.77 0.29 -3.35
CA ALA A 241 -7.43 0.58 -4.75
C ALA A 241 -7.86 1.99 -5.22
N THR A 242 -8.74 2.67 -4.46
CA THR A 242 -9.05 4.09 -4.71
C THR A 242 -7.87 5.03 -4.48
N GLU A 243 -6.75 4.53 -3.94
CA GLU A 243 -5.51 5.32 -3.80
C GLU A 243 -5.06 5.93 -5.14
N SER A 244 -5.24 5.20 -6.25
CA SER A 244 -4.93 5.69 -7.60
C SER A 244 -5.78 6.90 -7.99
N LEU A 245 -7.04 6.95 -7.57
CA LEU A 245 -7.91 8.12 -7.77
C LEU A 245 -7.39 9.31 -6.96
N TRP A 246 -7.05 9.09 -5.69
CA TRP A 246 -6.52 10.13 -4.83
C TRP A 246 -5.15 10.64 -5.29
N ALA A 247 -4.26 9.77 -5.76
CA ALA A 247 -2.98 10.16 -6.34
C ALA A 247 -3.17 11.13 -7.51
N ASN A 248 -4.12 10.84 -8.41
CA ASN A 248 -4.46 11.74 -9.52
C ASN A 248 -5.10 13.05 -9.06
N VAL A 249 -5.97 13.03 -8.05
CA VAL A 249 -6.57 14.24 -7.47
C VAL A 249 -5.49 15.15 -6.87
N PHE A 250 -4.56 14.58 -6.10
CA PHE A 250 -3.46 15.35 -5.50
C PHE A 250 -2.42 15.78 -6.54
N GLY A 251 -2.09 14.95 -7.53
CA GLY A 251 -1.23 15.30 -8.66
C GLY A 251 -1.78 16.53 -9.40
N TRP A 252 -3.08 16.52 -9.70
CA TRP A 252 -3.73 17.68 -10.28
C TRP A 252 -3.73 18.91 -9.36
N ALA A 253 -4.10 18.75 -8.07
CA ALA A 253 -4.28 19.89 -7.16
C ALA A 253 -2.94 20.53 -6.74
N ILE A 254 -1.89 19.72 -6.54
CA ILE A 254 -0.59 20.12 -5.99
C ILE A 254 0.44 20.34 -7.10
N LEU A 255 0.57 19.35 -8.02
CA LEU A 255 1.56 19.39 -9.09
C LEU A 255 1.06 20.09 -10.35
N LYS A 256 -0.22 20.53 -10.36
CA LYS A 256 -0.89 21.22 -11.50
C LYS A 256 -0.86 20.41 -12.80
N GLU A 257 -0.90 19.08 -12.69
CA GLU A 257 -0.94 18.17 -13.83
C GLU A 257 -2.20 18.44 -14.70
N GLN A 258 -2.09 18.22 -16.00
CA GLN A 258 -3.20 18.45 -16.92
C GLN A 258 -4.29 17.39 -16.73
N LYS A 259 -5.56 17.82 -16.71
CA LYS A 259 -6.70 16.92 -16.70
C LYS A 259 -6.95 16.34 -18.09
N SER A 260 -7.16 15.04 -18.13
CA SER A 260 -7.65 14.34 -19.33
C SER A 260 -9.08 13.83 -19.09
N TRP A 261 -9.89 13.81 -20.14
CA TRP A 261 -11.21 13.16 -20.09
C TRP A 261 -11.12 11.68 -19.68
N ILE A 262 -10.06 11.01 -20.08
CA ILE A 262 -9.81 9.61 -19.73
C ILE A 262 -9.65 9.46 -18.21
N MET A 263 -9.02 10.43 -17.53
CA MET A 263 -8.90 10.45 -16.07
C MET A 263 -10.26 10.59 -15.38
N ILE A 264 -11.14 11.43 -15.92
CA ILE A 264 -12.51 11.59 -15.38
C ILE A 264 -13.29 10.28 -15.53
N VAL A 265 -13.22 9.63 -16.69
CA VAL A 265 -13.85 8.32 -16.95
C VAL A 265 -13.28 7.28 -15.99
N GLY A 266 -11.96 7.24 -15.80
CA GLY A 266 -11.31 6.33 -14.86
C GLY A 266 -11.80 6.51 -13.43
N GLY A 267 -11.89 7.75 -12.96
CA GLY A 267 -12.43 8.09 -11.64
C GLY A 267 -13.89 7.64 -11.46
N LEU A 268 -14.74 7.85 -12.47
CA LEU A 268 -16.13 7.39 -12.44
C LEU A 268 -16.25 5.87 -12.42
N LEU A 269 -15.39 5.15 -13.14
CA LEU A 269 -15.36 3.67 -13.09
C LEU A 269 -14.97 3.17 -11.71
N ILE A 270 -13.92 3.74 -11.08
CA ILE A 270 -13.52 3.37 -9.72
C ILE A 270 -14.66 3.64 -8.73
N PHE A 271 -15.32 4.79 -8.85
CA PHE A 271 -16.47 5.11 -7.99
C PHE A 271 -17.62 4.14 -8.19
N THR A 272 -17.94 3.78 -9.44
CA THR A 272 -18.94 2.77 -9.78
C THR A 272 -18.62 1.40 -9.17
N ALA A 273 -17.34 1.01 -9.22
CA ALA A 273 -16.90 -0.26 -8.64
C ALA A 273 -17.18 -0.36 -7.12
N ILE A 274 -17.08 0.75 -6.40
CA ILE A 274 -17.37 0.79 -4.96
C ILE A 274 -18.88 0.59 -4.68
N LEU A 275 -19.74 0.99 -5.61
CA LEU A 275 -21.20 0.90 -5.47
C LEU A 275 -21.76 -0.48 -5.81
N ILE A 276 -21.01 -1.32 -6.56
CA ILE A 276 -21.38 -2.72 -6.89
C ILE A 276 -21.19 -3.63 -5.67
#